data_2992385bec0784695281a842fdf08bcb
#
_entry.id   2992385bec0784695281a842fdf08bcb
#
_cell.length_a   1.000
_cell.length_b   1.000
_cell.length_c   1.000
_cell.angle_alpha   90.00
_cell.angle_beta   90.00
_cell.angle_gamma   90.00
#
_symmetry.space_group_name_H-M   'P 1'
#
loop_
_entity.id
_entity.type
_entity.pdbx_description
1 polymer ?
#
loop_
_entity_poly.entity_id
_entity_poly.type
_entity_poly.pdbx_seq_one_letter_code
_entity_poly.pdbx_strand_id
1 'polypeptide(L)'
;GNIIDQVIYNDVLPWPEAADGDGSLLQLSGLGLDNSLASNWTAINDIAANLSVNSVQVEPYVVLSPNPVSDLLTLKISLGEIHNVKLYSLNGKLVRTYTFNQSNVEVDLSAFENGLYLLQIQTNTNLLHKKIIKI
;
A
#
# COMPACT_ATOMS: atom_id res chain seq x y z
N GLY A 1 13.55 -4.97 -44.77
CA GLY A 1 13.69 -5.28 -43.34
C GLY A 1 13.17 -6.66 -43.09
N ASN A 2 13.82 -7.43 -42.24
CA ASN A 2 13.31 -8.73 -41.83
C ASN A 2 12.09 -8.53 -40.94
N ILE A 3 10.97 -9.20 -41.24
CA ILE A 3 9.82 -9.29 -40.33
C ILE A 3 10.27 -10.17 -39.16
N ILE A 4 10.25 -9.62 -37.94
CA ILE A 4 10.70 -10.31 -36.73
C ILE A 4 9.54 -11.12 -36.14
N ASP A 5 8.32 -10.59 -36.28
CA ASP A 5 7.09 -11.20 -35.80
C ASP A 5 5.89 -10.65 -36.59
N GLN A 6 4.91 -11.50 -36.92
CA GLN A 6 3.71 -11.12 -37.63
C GLN A 6 2.55 -12.03 -37.24
N VAL A 7 1.44 -11.41 -36.84
CA VAL A 7 0.16 -12.10 -36.63
C VAL A 7 -0.79 -11.64 -37.75
N ILE A 8 -1.32 -12.58 -38.53
CA ILE A 8 -2.38 -12.32 -39.46
C ILE A 8 -3.70 -12.71 -38.82
N TYR A 9 -4.36 -11.71 -38.27
CA TYR A 9 -5.66 -11.85 -37.59
C TYR A 9 -6.80 -11.85 -38.61
N ASN A 10 -7.86 -12.59 -38.28
CA ASN A 10 -9.12 -12.60 -39.04
C ASN A 10 -10.29 -12.64 -38.02
N ASP A 11 -11.45 -12.10 -38.42
CA ASP A 11 -12.69 -12.01 -37.64
C ASP A 11 -13.63 -13.22 -37.85
N VAL A 12 -13.14 -14.27 -38.52
CA VAL A 12 -13.87 -15.55 -38.70
C VAL A 12 -13.11 -16.73 -38.17
N LEU A 13 -13.79 -17.82 -37.92
CA LEU A 13 -13.16 -19.06 -37.48
C LEU A 13 -11.93 -19.43 -38.32
N PRO A 14 -10.85 -19.93 -37.68
CA PRO A 14 -10.72 -20.40 -36.29
C PRO A 14 -10.36 -19.32 -35.23
N TRP A 15 -10.42 -18.04 -35.57
CA TRP A 15 -10.18 -16.96 -34.61
C TRP A 15 -11.39 -16.78 -33.66
N PRO A 16 -11.17 -16.34 -32.40
CA PRO A 16 -12.26 -16.11 -31.45
C PRO A 16 -13.18 -14.96 -31.89
N GLU A 17 -14.38 -15.27 -32.38
CA GLU A 17 -15.35 -14.32 -32.90
C GLU A 17 -15.83 -13.30 -31.85
N ALA A 18 -15.82 -13.63 -30.57
CA ALA A 18 -16.23 -12.71 -29.50
C ALA A 18 -15.34 -11.46 -29.37
N ALA A 19 -14.16 -11.46 -29.98
CA ALA A 19 -13.29 -10.30 -30.04
C ALA A 19 -13.66 -9.33 -31.19
N ASP A 20 -14.60 -9.70 -32.06
CA ASP A 20 -15.07 -8.89 -33.17
C ASP A 20 -16.33 -8.07 -32.82
N GLY A 21 -16.12 -6.86 -32.29
CA GLY A 21 -17.18 -5.88 -32.04
C GLY A 21 -17.95 -6.01 -30.72
N ASP A 22 -17.82 -7.11 -29.97
CA ASP A 22 -18.54 -7.35 -28.72
C ASP A 22 -17.79 -6.80 -27.46
N GLY A 23 -16.72 -6.04 -27.69
CA GLY A 23 -15.93 -5.43 -26.61
C GLY A 23 -14.97 -6.37 -25.90
N SER A 24 -14.81 -7.59 -26.34
CA SER A 24 -13.83 -8.54 -25.82
C SER A 24 -12.43 -8.24 -26.35
N LEU A 25 -11.42 -8.50 -25.51
CA LEU A 25 -10.02 -8.42 -25.93
C LEU A 25 -9.52 -9.79 -26.41
N LEU A 26 -8.70 -9.79 -27.46
CA LEU A 26 -7.99 -10.97 -27.90
C LEU A 26 -6.70 -11.12 -27.09
N GLN A 27 -6.52 -12.25 -26.44
CA GLN A 27 -5.34 -12.53 -25.62
C GLN A 27 -4.69 -13.85 -26.02
N LEU A 28 -3.36 -13.86 -26.08
CA LEU A 28 -2.59 -15.09 -26.21
C LEU A 28 -2.72 -15.92 -24.94
N SER A 29 -3.09 -17.20 -25.05
CA SER A 29 -3.42 -18.07 -23.90
C SER A 29 -2.22 -18.41 -23.03
N GLY A 30 -0.99 -18.13 -23.46
CA GLY A 30 0.22 -18.37 -22.67
C GLY A 30 1.48 -17.74 -23.28
N LEU A 31 2.45 -17.43 -22.43
CA LEU A 31 3.74 -16.92 -22.84
C LEU A 31 4.54 -17.99 -23.61
N GLY A 32 5.12 -17.59 -24.74
CA GLY A 32 5.94 -18.48 -25.57
C GLY A 32 5.16 -19.41 -26.52
N LEU A 33 3.84 -19.27 -26.61
CA LEU A 33 3.04 -19.92 -27.61
C LEU A 33 3.23 -19.26 -28.99
N ASP A 34 3.08 -20.05 -30.05
CA ASP A 34 3.11 -19.55 -31.42
C ASP A 34 1.91 -18.64 -31.66
N ASN A 35 2.15 -17.36 -31.80
CA ASN A 35 1.12 -16.32 -31.99
C ASN A 35 0.51 -16.31 -33.40
N SER A 36 1.06 -17.06 -34.36
CA SER A 36 0.48 -17.24 -35.68
C SER A 36 -0.71 -18.20 -35.70
N LEU A 37 -0.87 -19.02 -34.64
CA LEU A 37 -1.94 -20.00 -34.55
C LEU A 37 -3.14 -19.44 -33.80
N ALA A 38 -4.29 -19.35 -34.46
CA ALA A 38 -5.55 -18.89 -33.87
C ALA A 38 -5.98 -19.67 -32.62
N SER A 39 -5.66 -20.99 -32.56
CA SER A 39 -5.94 -21.84 -31.40
C SER A 39 -5.24 -21.41 -30.11
N ASN A 40 -4.20 -20.60 -30.20
CA ASN A 40 -3.46 -20.07 -29.06
C ASN A 40 -4.04 -18.74 -28.54
N TRP A 41 -5.09 -18.24 -29.17
CA TRP A 41 -5.76 -17.01 -28.79
C TRP A 41 -7.12 -17.29 -28.16
N THR A 42 -7.51 -16.48 -27.20
CA THR A 42 -8.81 -16.51 -26.55
C THR A 42 -9.39 -15.11 -26.43
N ALA A 43 -10.71 -15.00 -26.52
CA ALA A 43 -11.41 -13.75 -26.27
C ALA A 43 -11.70 -13.63 -24.78
N ILE A 44 -11.38 -12.48 -24.19
CA ILE A 44 -11.66 -12.17 -22.78
C ILE A 44 -12.70 -11.05 -22.73
N ASN A 45 -13.84 -11.35 -22.09
CA ASN A 45 -14.95 -10.40 -21.95
C ASN A 45 -14.81 -9.51 -20.71
N ASP A 46 -13.92 -9.85 -19.79
CA ASP A 46 -13.82 -9.17 -18.52
C ASP A 46 -12.56 -8.29 -18.44
N ILE A 47 -12.66 -7.13 -19.11
CA ILE A 47 -11.66 -6.06 -18.95
C ILE A 47 -11.62 -5.57 -17.49
N ALA A 48 -12.74 -5.67 -16.77
CA ALA A 48 -12.81 -5.24 -15.38
C ALA A 48 -12.05 -6.19 -14.44
N ALA A 49 -11.98 -7.49 -14.76
CA ALA A 49 -11.24 -8.45 -13.94
C ALA A 49 -9.72 -8.30 -14.06
N ASN A 50 -9.23 -7.84 -15.22
CA ASN A 50 -7.80 -7.58 -15.44
C ASN A 50 -7.39 -6.13 -15.11
N LEU A 51 -8.36 -5.22 -15.01
CA LEU A 51 -8.20 -3.86 -14.49
C LEU A 51 -8.57 -3.78 -13.00
N SER A 52 -8.64 -4.87 -12.27
CA SER A 52 -8.63 -4.79 -10.83
C SER A 52 -7.31 -4.12 -10.46
N VAL A 53 -7.35 -2.80 -10.36
CA VAL A 53 -6.44 -2.05 -9.53
C VAL A 53 -6.54 -2.77 -8.19
N ASN A 54 -5.54 -3.60 -7.86
CA ASN A 54 -5.37 -4.04 -6.50
C ASN A 54 -5.58 -2.78 -5.68
N SER A 55 -6.66 -2.74 -4.90
CA SER A 55 -6.96 -1.60 -4.06
C SER A 55 -5.63 -1.22 -3.41
N VAL A 56 -5.09 -0.06 -3.79
CA VAL A 56 -3.85 0.41 -3.18
C VAL A 56 -4.18 0.48 -1.71
N GLN A 57 -3.75 -0.52 -0.97
CA GLN A 57 -3.86 -0.53 0.48
C GLN A 57 -2.99 0.63 0.93
N VAL A 58 -3.64 1.79 1.13
CA VAL A 58 -2.96 2.95 1.68
C VAL A 58 -2.65 2.62 3.13
N GLU A 59 -1.43 2.15 3.36
CA GLU A 59 -0.97 1.89 4.72
C GLU A 59 -0.95 3.22 5.50
N PRO A 60 -1.56 3.25 6.69
CA PRO A 60 -1.52 4.44 7.50
C PRO A 60 -0.08 4.75 7.93
N TYR A 61 0.33 5.99 7.76
CA TYR A 61 1.61 6.47 8.26
C TYR A 61 1.40 7.55 9.32
N VAL A 62 2.36 7.64 10.25
CA VAL A 62 2.36 8.67 11.29
C VAL A 62 3.51 9.62 11.07
N VAL A 63 3.18 10.90 11.07
CA VAL A 63 4.13 12.01 11.09
C VAL A 63 4.31 12.45 12.54
N LEU A 64 5.57 12.67 12.93
CA LEU A 64 5.95 13.17 14.26
C LEU A 64 6.65 14.51 14.08
N SER A 65 6.29 15.49 14.88
CA SER A 65 6.94 16.80 14.85
C SER A 65 6.79 17.50 16.20
N PRO A 66 7.84 18.16 16.68
CA PRO A 66 9.22 18.12 16.21
C PRO A 66 9.94 16.81 16.61
N ASN A 67 10.98 16.44 15.89
CA ASN A 67 11.94 15.41 16.31
C ASN A 67 13.34 15.81 15.81
N PRO A 68 14.25 16.22 16.70
CA PRO A 68 14.21 16.17 18.16
C PRO A 68 13.11 17.02 18.81
N VAL A 69 12.63 16.57 19.97
CA VAL A 69 11.55 17.19 20.74
C VAL A 69 12.05 17.67 22.11
N SER A 70 11.62 18.89 22.51
CA SER A 70 11.83 19.39 23.87
C SER A 70 10.71 18.91 24.81
N ASP A 71 9.51 19.42 24.64
CA ASP A 71 8.42 19.17 25.60
C ASP A 71 7.22 18.49 24.94
N LEU A 72 6.71 19.04 23.85
CA LEU A 72 5.48 18.58 23.21
C LEU A 72 5.80 17.94 21.85
N LEU A 73 5.35 16.72 21.68
CA LEU A 73 5.45 15.97 20.43
C LEU A 73 4.06 15.82 19.81
N THR A 74 3.88 16.36 18.63
CA THR A 74 2.67 16.17 17.85
C THR A 74 2.79 14.90 17.00
N LEU A 75 1.75 14.08 17.05
CA LEU A 75 1.57 12.87 16.25
C LEU A 75 0.36 13.06 15.36
N LYS A 76 0.53 12.94 14.05
CA LYS A 76 -0.57 13.01 13.10
C LYS A 76 -0.59 11.75 12.23
N ILE A 77 -1.72 11.04 12.22
CA ILE A 77 -1.92 9.89 11.34
C ILE A 77 -2.61 10.29 10.04
N SER A 78 -2.20 9.68 8.93
CA SER A 78 -2.77 9.95 7.62
C SER A 78 -4.17 9.36 7.43
N LEU A 79 -4.50 8.27 8.13
CA LEU A 79 -5.77 7.57 8.03
C LEU A 79 -6.14 6.90 9.36
N GLY A 80 -7.36 7.14 9.85
CA GLY A 80 -7.87 6.59 11.10
C GLY A 80 -7.55 7.42 12.32
N GLU A 81 -7.53 6.79 13.49
CA GLU A 81 -7.33 7.42 14.80
C GLU A 81 -6.21 6.73 15.58
N ILE A 82 -5.54 7.50 16.43
CA ILE A 82 -4.57 7.02 17.41
C ILE A 82 -5.31 6.71 18.69
N HIS A 83 -5.26 5.46 19.16
CA HIS A 83 -5.91 5.02 20.40
C HIS A 83 -4.96 5.04 21.59
N ASN A 84 -3.77 4.48 21.41
CA ASN A 84 -2.77 4.42 22.48
C ASN A 84 -1.39 4.77 21.94
N VAL A 85 -0.64 5.52 22.75
CA VAL A 85 0.78 5.78 22.54
C VAL A 85 1.53 5.31 23.78
N LYS A 86 2.41 4.34 23.61
CA LYS A 86 3.29 3.85 24.67
C LYS A 86 4.71 4.33 24.43
N LEU A 87 5.30 4.93 25.45
CA LEU A 87 6.67 5.40 25.46
C LEU A 87 7.57 4.39 26.14
N TYR A 88 8.61 3.95 25.46
CA TYR A 88 9.62 3.05 26.00
C TYR A 88 10.98 3.71 26.00
N SER A 89 11.75 3.46 27.04
CA SER A 89 13.18 3.79 27.08
C SER A 89 13.99 2.79 26.24
N LEU A 90 15.26 3.10 25.96
CA LEU A 90 16.14 2.25 25.13
C LEU A 90 16.32 0.82 25.67
N ASN A 91 16.23 0.61 26.96
CA ASN A 91 16.32 -0.73 27.56
C ASN A 91 14.99 -1.51 27.51
N GLY A 92 13.99 -1.01 26.77
CA GLY A 92 12.69 -1.65 26.58
C GLY A 92 11.72 -1.48 27.73
N LYS A 93 12.05 -0.66 28.75
CA LYS A 93 11.14 -0.39 29.87
C LYS A 93 10.01 0.53 29.40
N LEU A 94 8.76 0.15 29.67
CA LEU A 94 7.61 1.03 29.48
C LEU A 94 7.69 2.20 30.48
N VAL A 95 7.73 3.43 29.94
CA VAL A 95 7.85 4.66 30.73
C VAL A 95 6.48 5.28 30.95
N ARG A 96 5.67 5.38 29.90
CA ARG A 96 4.33 5.97 29.96
C ARG A 96 3.39 5.42 28.90
N THR A 97 2.09 5.49 29.22
CA THR A 97 1.01 5.22 28.26
C THR A 97 0.08 6.43 28.21
N TYR A 98 -0.27 6.83 27.01
CA TYR A 98 -1.25 7.86 26.72
C TYR A 98 -2.41 7.23 25.95
N THR A 99 -3.65 7.65 26.22
CA THR A 99 -4.85 7.18 25.55
C THR A 99 -5.51 8.34 24.81
N PHE A 100 -5.86 8.10 23.56
CA PHE A 100 -6.48 9.08 22.67
C PHE A 100 -7.61 8.41 21.88
N ASN A 101 -8.36 9.20 21.11
CA ASN A 101 -9.26 8.75 20.04
C ASN A 101 -9.35 9.87 19.00
N GLN A 102 -8.20 10.25 18.45
CA GLN A 102 -8.05 11.36 17.53
C GLN A 102 -6.99 11.09 16.48
N SER A 103 -7.10 11.73 15.32
CA SER A 103 -6.11 11.63 14.25
C SER A 103 -4.88 12.53 14.43
N ASN A 104 -4.99 13.53 15.33
CA ASN A 104 -3.91 14.44 15.68
C ASN A 104 -3.86 14.57 17.20
N VAL A 105 -2.74 14.21 17.81
CA VAL A 105 -2.57 14.16 19.26
C VAL A 105 -1.25 14.79 19.67
N GLU A 106 -1.21 15.31 20.89
CA GLU A 106 0.01 15.83 21.50
C GLU A 106 0.42 14.98 22.69
N VAL A 107 1.69 14.62 22.73
CA VAL A 107 2.31 13.84 23.80
C VAL A 107 3.26 14.75 24.56
N ASP A 108 2.97 14.95 25.83
CA ASP A 108 3.81 15.73 26.73
C ASP A 108 4.98 14.86 27.21
N LEU A 109 6.18 15.33 26.90
CA LEU A 109 7.46 14.70 27.25
C LEU A 109 8.29 15.53 28.22
N SER A 110 7.76 16.65 28.73
CA SER A 110 8.47 17.60 29.60
C SER A 110 9.05 16.96 30.89
N ALA A 111 8.37 15.94 31.42
CA ALA A 111 8.77 15.24 32.63
C ALA A 111 9.87 14.15 32.42
N PHE A 112 10.31 13.94 31.18
CA PHE A 112 11.28 12.89 30.87
C PHE A 112 12.68 13.45 30.60
N GLU A 113 13.68 12.67 30.94
CA GLU A 113 15.07 13.01 30.71
C GLU A 113 15.41 13.03 29.23
N ASN A 114 16.44 13.81 28.88
CA ASN A 114 16.95 13.84 27.53
C ASN A 114 17.50 12.47 27.13
N GLY A 115 17.19 12.05 25.90
CA GLY A 115 17.60 10.73 25.46
C GLY A 115 16.78 10.21 24.27
N LEU A 116 17.07 8.96 23.93
CA LEU A 116 16.39 8.25 22.86
C LEU A 116 15.25 7.42 23.43
N TYR A 117 14.08 7.53 22.83
CA TYR A 117 12.89 6.76 23.20
C TYR A 117 12.27 6.09 22.00
N LEU A 118 11.52 5.03 22.25
CA LEU A 118 10.71 4.33 21.25
C LEU A 118 9.24 4.57 21.56
N LEU A 119 8.50 5.02 20.55
CA LEU A 119 7.04 5.12 20.61
C LEU A 119 6.42 3.90 19.93
N GLN A 120 5.48 3.28 20.59
CA GLN A 120 4.56 2.30 20.04
C GLN A 120 3.19 2.97 19.93
N ILE A 121 2.67 3.08 18.72
CA ILE A 121 1.45 3.82 18.41
C ILE A 121 0.42 2.82 17.92
N GLN A 122 -0.65 2.66 18.68
CA GLN A 122 -1.79 1.80 18.35
C GLN A 122 -2.86 2.61 17.65
N THR A 123 -3.25 2.17 16.48
CA THR A 123 -4.38 2.70 15.72
C THR A 123 -5.53 1.70 15.68
N ASN A 124 -6.61 1.99 14.95
CA ASN A 124 -7.73 1.06 14.77
C ASN A 124 -7.31 -0.30 14.19
N THR A 125 -6.35 -0.30 13.27
CA THR A 125 -5.97 -1.48 12.49
C THR A 125 -4.51 -1.87 12.63
N ASN A 126 -3.62 -0.93 12.99
CA ASN A 126 -2.18 -1.10 12.91
C ASN A 126 -1.47 -0.78 14.24
N LEU A 127 -0.30 -1.38 14.39
CA LEU A 127 0.65 -1.07 15.45
C LEU A 127 1.93 -0.52 14.80
N LEU A 128 2.20 0.77 15.04
CA LEU A 128 3.33 1.47 14.45
C LEU A 128 4.40 1.76 15.49
N HIS A 129 5.66 1.72 15.07
CA HIS A 129 6.81 2.03 15.93
C HIS A 129 7.60 3.20 15.36
N LYS A 130 7.94 4.14 16.22
CA LYS A 130 8.72 5.34 15.84
C LYS A 130 9.78 5.64 16.91
N LYS A 131 10.94 6.08 16.45
CA LYS A 131 12.03 6.54 17.32
C LYS A 131 11.99 8.05 17.45
N ILE A 132 12.19 8.56 18.67
CA ILE A 132 12.25 9.99 18.96
C ILE A 132 13.50 10.33 19.77
N ILE A 133 13.96 11.56 19.65
CA ILE A 133 15.08 12.12 20.41
C ILE A 133 14.51 13.25 21.27
N LYS A 134 14.57 13.09 22.59
CA LYS A 134 14.24 14.13 23.58
C LYS A 134 15.48 14.94 23.88
N ILE A 135 15.36 16.26 23.83
CA ILE A 135 16.43 17.24 24.13
C ILE A 135 16.00 18.24 25.18
#